data_ca289237096aac747121fca0d38ae349
#
_entry.id   ca289237096aac747121fca0d38ae349
#
_cell.length_a   1.000
_cell.length_b   1.000
_cell.length_c   1.000
_cell.angle_alpha   90.00
_cell.angle_beta   90.00
_cell.angle_gamma   90.00
#
_symmetry.space_group_name_H-M   'P 1'
#
loop_
_entity.id
_entity.type
_entity.pdbx_description
1 polymer ?
#
loop_
_entity_poly.entity_id
_entity_poly.type
_entity_poly.pdbx_seq_one_letter_code
_entity_poly.pdbx_strand_id
1 'polypeptide(L)'
;FHGEMDFKVAGTKAGITAIQMDIKNDGLSHEIIKEALEITKDARYAILDEIMLPCISAPRPDVADTAPKMVKMKIDVDKIREVIGSGGKVIQKICADTGAKIDIEDDGTIYIAGTDKASCDAAKKTIETIVFVPEVGQLYYGKVVRILQFGAFVELAPGKDGMVHISKLADHRVEKVEDVVNIGDMIWVKVTDIDDKGRVNLSYRDAIKEIKAKKAAGESVK
;
A
#
# COMPACT_ATOMS: atom_id res chain seq x y z
N PHE A 1 -46.42 -7.60 -25.02
CA PHE A 1 -45.55 -8.72 -24.62
C PHE A 1 -45.85 -9.91 -25.51
N HIS A 2 -45.07 -10.05 -26.62
CA HIS A 2 -45.27 -11.10 -27.61
C HIS A 2 -44.12 -12.11 -27.64
N GLY A 3 -43.16 -12.01 -26.72
CA GLY A 3 -41.99 -12.90 -26.64
C GLY A 3 -42.15 -13.99 -25.59
N GLU A 4 -41.66 -15.17 -25.93
CA GLU A 4 -41.65 -16.34 -25.03
C GLU A 4 -40.37 -16.45 -24.21
N MET A 5 -39.38 -15.60 -24.51
CA MET A 5 -38.03 -15.60 -23.89
C MET A 5 -37.45 -14.19 -23.78
N ASP A 6 -36.96 -13.85 -22.60
CA ASP A 6 -35.98 -12.78 -22.40
C ASP A 6 -34.57 -13.39 -22.34
N PHE A 7 -33.65 -12.93 -23.18
CA PHE A 7 -32.32 -13.48 -23.23
C PHE A 7 -31.29 -12.34 -23.24
N LYS A 8 -30.52 -12.24 -22.16
CA LYS A 8 -29.46 -11.22 -21.98
C LYS A 8 -28.11 -11.90 -21.88
N VAL A 9 -27.17 -11.44 -22.68
CA VAL A 9 -25.81 -11.97 -22.70
C VAL A 9 -24.85 -10.81 -22.55
N ALA A 10 -24.02 -10.86 -21.52
CA ALA A 10 -22.91 -9.93 -21.34
C ALA A 10 -21.56 -10.65 -21.51
N GLY A 11 -20.54 -9.92 -21.92
CA GLY A 11 -19.20 -10.46 -22.05
C GLY A 11 -18.24 -9.55 -22.80
N THR A 12 -17.03 -10.02 -22.95
CA THR A 12 -15.97 -9.40 -23.72
C THR A 12 -15.79 -10.11 -25.06
N LYS A 13 -14.82 -9.69 -25.87
CA LYS A 13 -14.43 -10.42 -27.07
C LYS A 13 -13.85 -11.81 -26.76
N ALA A 14 -13.29 -11.99 -25.57
CA ALA A 14 -12.71 -13.26 -25.15
C ALA A 14 -13.76 -14.31 -24.75
N GLY A 15 -14.97 -13.87 -24.36
CA GLY A 15 -16.03 -14.81 -23.98
C GLY A 15 -17.22 -14.14 -23.27
N ILE A 16 -18.17 -14.99 -22.89
CA ILE A 16 -19.37 -14.62 -22.15
C ILE A 16 -19.03 -14.59 -20.66
N THR A 17 -19.44 -13.54 -19.96
CA THR A 17 -19.24 -13.37 -18.51
C THR A 17 -20.52 -13.53 -17.71
N ALA A 18 -21.68 -13.29 -18.32
CA ALA A 18 -22.97 -13.46 -17.67
C ALA A 18 -24.08 -13.76 -18.70
N ILE A 19 -25.02 -14.60 -18.30
CA ILE A 19 -26.25 -14.90 -19.04
C ILE A 19 -27.42 -14.79 -18.06
N GLN A 20 -28.47 -14.12 -18.49
CA GLN A 20 -29.78 -14.18 -17.85
C GLN A 20 -30.78 -14.62 -18.89
N MET A 21 -31.54 -15.69 -18.58
CA MET A 21 -32.62 -16.20 -19.42
C MET A 21 -33.89 -16.30 -18.58
N ASP A 22 -34.96 -15.77 -19.10
CA ASP A 22 -36.31 -15.86 -18.50
C ASP A 22 -37.27 -16.36 -19.58
N ILE A 23 -37.90 -17.50 -19.34
CA ILE A 23 -38.76 -18.17 -20.30
C ILE A 23 -40.20 -18.31 -19.74
N LYS A 24 -41.18 -18.23 -20.62
CA LYS A 24 -42.61 -18.34 -20.29
C LYS A 24 -43.24 -19.60 -20.87
N ASN A 25 -42.43 -20.55 -21.30
CA ASN A 25 -42.83 -21.85 -21.86
C ASN A 25 -42.11 -22.98 -21.12
N ASP A 26 -42.40 -24.23 -21.50
CA ASP A 26 -41.89 -25.43 -20.82
C ASP A 26 -40.42 -25.77 -21.17
N GLY A 27 -39.73 -24.90 -21.88
CA GLY A 27 -38.31 -25.06 -22.20
C GLY A 27 -37.98 -24.68 -23.66
N LEU A 28 -36.67 -24.63 -23.94
CA LEU A 28 -36.11 -24.32 -25.28
C LEU A 28 -35.26 -25.48 -25.77
N SER A 29 -35.26 -25.69 -27.09
CA SER A 29 -34.36 -26.68 -27.68
C SER A 29 -32.91 -26.17 -27.67
N HIS A 30 -31.94 -27.09 -27.74
CA HIS A 30 -30.52 -26.74 -27.82
C HIS A 30 -30.21 -25.94 -29.07
N GLU A 31 -30.91 -26.17 -30.18
CA GLU A 31 -30.74 -25.45 -31.44
C GLU A 31 -31.09 -23.95 -31.25
N ILE A 32 -32.24 -23.67 -30.61
CA ILE A 32 -32.68 -22.29 -30.34
C ILE A 32 -31.70 -21.59 -29.45
N ILE A 33 -31.20 -22.22 -28.39
CA ILE A 33 -30.19 -21.63 -27.49
C ILE A 33 -28.90 -21.34 -28.24
N LYS A 34 -28.44 -22.25 -29.08
CA LYS A 34 -27.23 -22.08 -29.89
C LYS A 34 -27.38 -20.90 -30.85
N GLU A 35 -28.48 -20.83 -31.57
CA GLU A 35 -28.75 -19.73 -32.52
C GLU A 35 -28.84 -18.36 -31.76
N ALA A 36 -29.51 -18.32 -30.60
CA ALA A 36 -29.58 -17.12 -29.75
C ALA A 36 -28.20 -16.67 -29.28
N LEU A 37 -27.29 -17.58 -28.90
CA LEU A 37 -25.94 -17.26 -28.51
C LEU A 37 -25.08 -16.73 -29.68
N GLU A 38 -25.28 -17.26 -30.90
CA GLU A 38 -24.59 -16.76 -32.10
C GLU A 38 -25.05 -15.35 -32.47
N ILE A 39 -26.37 -15.10 -32.52
CA ILE A 39 -26.93 -13.78 -32.81
C ILE A 39 -26.51 -12.74 -31.75
N THR A 40 -26.60 -13.10 -30.47
CA THR A 40 -26.20 -12.20 -29.38
C THR A 40 -24.71 -11.94 -29.33
N LYS A 41 -23.88 -12.85 -29.86
CA LYS A 41 -22.44 -12.62 -30.01
C LYS A 41 -22.15 -11.46 -30.97
N ASP A 42 -22.76 -11.48 -32.15
CA ASP A 42 -22.56 -10.45 -33.16
C ASP A 42 -23.08 -9.10 -32.68
N ALA A 43 -24.26 -9.07 -32.07
CA ALA A 43 -24.81 -7.87 -31.44
C ALA A 43 -23.91 -7.32 -30.33
N ARG A 44 -23.38 -8.19 -29.46
CA ARG A 44 -22.46 -7.80 -28.39
C ARG A 44 -21.15 -7.20 -28.97
N TYR A 45 -20.61 -7.77 -30.00
CA TYR A 45 -19.41 -7.26 -30.65
C TYR A 45 -19.66 -5.91 -31.29
N ALA A 46 -20.78 -5.70 -31.97
CA ALA A 46 -21.15 -4.40 -32.51
C ALA A 46 -21.27 -3.33 -31.39
N ILE A 47 -21.93 -3.66 -30.28
CA ILE A 47 -22.03 -2.75 -29.13
C ILE A 47 -20.64 -2.43 -28.53
N LEU A 48 -19.77 -3.42 -28.39
CA LEU A 48 -18.42 -3.22 -27.89
C LEU A 48 -17.59 -2.34 -28.82
N ASP A 49 -17.59 -2.61 -30.12
CA ASP A 49 -16.69 -1.97 -31.08
C ASP A 49 -17.17 -0.58 -31.51
N GLU A 50 -18.46 -0.40 -31.71
CA GLU A 50 -19.03 0.83 -32.25
C GLU A 50 -19.40 1.85 -31.18
N ILE A 51 -19.71 1.38 -29.95
CA ILE A 51 -20.27 2.24 -28.90
C ILE A 51 -19.36 2.29 -27.67
N MET A 52 -19.04 1.13 -27.08
CA MET A 52 -18.36 1.09 -25.78
C MET A 52 -16.88 1.42 -25.85
N LEU A 53 -16.13 0.74 -26.71
CA LEU A 53 -14.67 0.93 -26.83
C LEU A 53 -14.26 2.32 -27.33
N PRO A 54 -14.99 2.98 -28.28
CA PRO A 54 -14.72 4.37 -28.60
C PRO A 54 -14.96 5.35 -27.44
N CYS A 55 -15.90 5.03 -26.55
CA CYS A 55 -16.20 5.87 -25.37
C CYS A 55 -15.22 5.59 -24.21
N ILE A 56 -14.98 4.32 -23.90
CA ILE A 56 -14.05 3.88 -22.83
C ILE A 56 -13.30 2.64 -23.34
N SER A 57 -12.04 2.82 -23.72
CA SER A 57 -11.21 1.76 -24.31
C SER A 57 -10.74 0.72 -23.28
N ALA A 58 -10.64 1.09 -22.00
CA ALA A 58 -10.23 0.22 -20.90
C ALA A 58 -10.92 0.63 -19.60
N PRO A 59 -11.02 -0.26 -18.61
CA PRO A 59 -11.46 0.11 -17.26
C PRO A 59 -10.60 1.22 -16.69
N ARG A 60 -11.21 2.11 -15.92
CA ARG A 60 -10.45 3.12 -15.17
C ARG A 60 -9.52 2.42 -14.19
N PRO A 61 -8.31 2.98 -13.93
CA PRO A 61 -7.33 2.35 -13.03
C PRO A 61 -7.81 2.35 -11.57
N ASP A 62 -8.72 3.25 -11.22
CA ASP A 62 -9.28 3.36 -9.86
C ASP A 62 -10.76 3.78 -9.91
N VAL A 63 -11.48 3.53 -8.82
CA VAL A 63 -12.85 4.01 -8.63
C VAL A 63 -12.86 5.53 -8.38
N ALA A 64 -14.01 6.16 -8.48
CA ALA A 64 -14.17 7.59 -8.19
C ALA A 64 -13.70 7.92 -6.75
N ASP A 65 -13.21 9.15 -6.52
CA ASP A 65 -12.70 9.56 -5.20
C ASP A 65 -13.78 9.53 -4.10
N THR A 66 -15.04 9.72 -4.49
CA THR A 66 -16.21 9.66 -3.60
C THR A 66 -16.80 8.25 -3.43
N ALA A 67 -16.28 7.25 -4.15
CA ALA A 67 -16.76 5.88 -4.00
C ALA A 67 -16.11 5.21 -2.78
N PRO A 68 -16.84 4.34 -2.06
CA PRO A 68 -16.25 3.52 -1.02
C PRO A 68 -15.06 2.74 -1.57
N LYS A 69 -13.96 2.74 -0.84
CA LYS A 69 -12.71 2.07 -1.23
C LYS A 69 -12.38 0.95 -0.28
N MET A 70 -11.75 -0.08 -0.84
CA MET A 70 -11.15 -1.15 -0.06
C MET A 70 -9.68 -1.28 -0.48
N VAL A 71 -8.79 -1.13 0.47
CA VAL A 71 -7.35 -1.31 0.28
C VAL A 71 -6.94 -2.63 0.93
N LYS A 72 -6.24 -3.46 0.18
CA LYS A 72 -5.63 -4.69 0.68
C LYS A 72 -4.15 -4.44 0.90
N MET A 73 -3.63 -4.83 2.07
CA MET A 73 -2.20 -4.85 2.35
C MET A 73 -1.83 -6.15 3.06
N LYS A 74 -0.55 -6.46 3.12
CA LYS A 74 -0.04 -7.63 3.83
C LYS A 74 1.06 -7.21 4.80
N ILE A 75 1.03 -7.77 5.99
CA ILE A 75 2.06 -7.58 7.02
C ILE A 75 2.58 -8.95 7.46
N ASP A 76 3.72 -8.96 8.16
CA ASP A 76 4.21 -10.17 8.79
C ASP A 76 3.29 -10.62 9.91
N VAL A 77 3.06 -11.93 9.99
CA VAL A 77 2.14 -12.54 10.97
C VAL A 77 2.54 -12.16 12.41
N ASP A 78 3.84 -12.08 12.69
CA ASP A 78 4.36 -11.69 14.00
C ASP A 78 3.98 -10.25 14.40
N LYS A 79 3.66 -9.39 13.41
CA LYS A 79 3.27 -7.99 13.60
C LYS A 79 1.77 -7.78 13.84
N ILE A 80 0.95 -8.80 13.61
CA ILE A 80 -0.51 -8.73 13.81
C ILE A 80 -0.84 -8.24 15.24
N ARG A 81 -0.13 -8.78 16.24
CA ARG A 81 -0.34 -8.39 17.65
C ARG A 81 -0.03 -6.93 17.93
N GLU A 82 0.95 -6.35 17.24
CA GLU A 82 1.30 -4.93 17.38
C GLU A 82 0.18 -4.03 16.79
N VAL A 83 -0.39 -4.43 15.64
CA VAL A 83 -1.48 -3.70 14.99
C VAL A 83 -2.79 -3.80 15.75
N ILE A 84 -3.12 -4.97 16.29
CA ILE A 84 -4.33 -5.16 17.11
C ILE A 84 -4.17 -4.44 18.45
N GLY A 85 -3.01 -4.59 19.09
CA GLY A 85 -2.74 -4.07 20.42
C GLY A 85 -3.45 -4.83 21.54
N SER A 86 -3.10 -4.52 22.79
CA SER A 86 -3.71 -5.15 23.97
C SER A 86 -5.22 -4.91 24.01
N GLY A 87 -6.00 -6.01 23.92
CA GLY A 87 -7.46 -5.94 23.93
C GLY A 87 -8.07 -5.19 22.74
N GLY A 88 -7.37 -5.10 21.61
CA GLY A 88 -7.86 -4.42 20.40
C GLY A 88 -7.75 -2.88 20.45
N LYS A 89 -7.07 -2.32 21.44
CA LYS A 89 -7.03 -0.85 21.65
C LYS A 89 -6.39 -0.08 20.51
N VAL A 90 -5.34 -0.66 19.86
CA VAL A 90 -4.62 0.01 18.79
C VAL A 90 -5.48 0.06 17.54
N ILE A 91 -6.02 -1.07 17.11
CA ILE A 91 -6.88 -1.13 15.92
C ILE A 91 -8.15 -0.29 16.09
N GLN A 92 -8.78 -0.31 17.28
CA GLN A 92 -9.94 0.54 17.58
C GLN A 92 -9.61 2.03 17.48
N LYS A 93 -8.43 2.41 17.96
CA LYS A 93 -7.96 3.81 17.86
C LYS A 93 -7.72 4.19 16.39
N ILE A 94 -7.08 3.33 15.59
CA ILE A 94 -6.88 3.60 14.17
C ILE A 94 -8.23 3.79 13.47
N CYS A 95 -9.20 2.90 13.72
CA CYS A 95 -10.54 3.02 13.15
C CYS A 95 -11.25 4.33 13.57
N ALA A 96 -11.14 4.73 14.85
CA ALA A 96 -11.73 5.95 15.35
C ALA A 96 -11.09 7.21 14.76
N ASP A 97 -9.75 7.23 14.66
CA ASP A 97 -8.99 8.39 14.17
C ASP A 97 -9.14 8.59 12.65
N THR A 98 -9.33 7.51 11.90
CA THR A 98 -9.36 7.55 10.42
C THR A 98 -10.76 7.40 9.82
N GLY A 99 -11.72 6.89 10.57
CA GLY A 99 -13.06 6.54 10.08
C GLY A 99 -13.10 5.28 9.21
N ALA A 100 -11.98 4.59 9.03
CA ALA A 100 -11.90 3.34 8.26
C ALA A 100 -12.28 2.13 9.13
N LYS A 101 -12.78 1.07 8.47
CA LYS A 101 -12.92 -0.26 9.06
C LYS A 101 -11.73 -1.12 8.67
N ILE A 102 -11.20 -1.88 9.59
CA ILE A 102 -10.01 -2.70 9.39
C ILE A 102 -10.32 -4.13 9.82
N ASP A 103 -10.13 -5.07 8.90
CA ASP A 103 -10.22 -6.50 9.14
C ASP A 103 -8.85 -7.13 8.90
N ILE A 104 -8.41 -8.00 9.80
CA ILE A 104 -7.10 -8.66 9.76
C ILE A 104 -7.31 -10.16 9.77
N GLU A 105 -6.74 -10.84 8.77
CA GLU A 105 -6.71 -12.29 8.68
C GLU A 105 -5.46 -12.88 9.36
N ASP A 106 -5.54 -14.13 9.75
CA ASP A 106 -4.46 -14.83 10.47
C ASP A 106 -3.17 -14.98 9.65
N ASP A 107 -3.27 -14.86 8.32
CA ASP A 107 -2.13 -14.90 7.40
C ASP A 107 -1.40 -13.56 7.24
N GLY A 108 -1.83 -12.52 7.97
CA GLY A 108 -1.30 -11.15 7.89
C GLY A 108 -1.93 -10.29 6.81
N THR A 109 -2.95 -10.76 6.12
CA THR A 109 -3.72 -9.95 5.17
C THR A 109 -4.61 -8.97 5.92
N ILE A 110 -4.56 -7.69 5.55
CA ILE A 110 -5.37 -6.62 6.13
C ILE A 110 -6.24 -6.02 5.04
N TYR A 111 -7.54 -5.92 5.31
CA TYR A 111 -8.49 -5.20 4.49
C TYR A 111 -8.88 -3.91 5.20
N ILE A 112 -8.70 -2.78 4.52
CA ILE A 112 -9.04 -1.45 5.02
C ILE A 112 -10.17 -0.92 4.15
N ALA A 113 -11.37 -0.78 4.70
CA ALA A 113 -12.53 -0.25 4.02
C ALA A 113 -12.87 1.15 4.54
N GLY A 114 -13.00 2.11 3.64
CA GLY A 114 -13.31 3.51 3.98
C GLY A 114 -14.36 4.10 3.05
N THR A 115 -14.99 5.18 3.50
CA THR A 115 -15.94 5.94 2.69
C THR A 115 -15.26 6.74 1.59
N ASP A 116 -13.96 7.03 1.75
CA ASP A 116 -13.14 7.79 0.82
C ASP A 116 -11.69 7.29 0.83
N LYS A 117 -10.90 7.77 -0.12
CA LYS A 117 -9.49 7.41 -0.25
C LYS A 117 -8.64 7.89 0.92
N ALA A 118 -8.94 9.09 1.43
CA ALA A 118 -8.13 9.71 2.48
C ALA A 118 -8.18 8.89 3.78
N SER A 119 -9.35 8.38 4.15
CA SER A 119 -9.55 7.50 5.31
C SER A 119 -8.74 6.21 5.18
N CYS A 120 -8.78 5.56 4.00
CA CYS A 120 -8.03 4.34 3.74
C CYS A 120 -6.51 4.58 3.77
N ASP A 121 -6.04 5.65 3.11
CA ASP A 121 -4.62 6.00 3.04
C ASP A 121 -4.07 6.37 4.43
N ALA A 122 -4.84 7.09 5.25
CA ALA A 122 -4.48 7.42 6.63
C ALA A 122 -4.35 6.16 7.50
N ALA A 123 -5.33 5.25 7.42
CA ALA A 123 -5.28 3.98 8.15
C ALA A 123 -4.10 3.12 7.69
N LYS A 124 -3.89 2.98 6.39
CA LYS A 124 -2.76 2.25 5.80
C LYS A 124 -1.43 2.81 6.30
N LYS A 125 -1.23 4.12 6.23
CA LYS A 125 -0.01 4.79 6.68
C LYS A 125 0.25 4.57 8.17
N THR A 126 -0.79 4.59 9.00
CA THR A 126 -0.66 4.31 10.43
C THR A 126 -0.23 2.87 10.68
N ILE A 127 -0.81 1.90 9.98
CA ILE A 127 -0.42 0.50 10.07
C ILE A 127 1.02 0.31 9.61
N GLU A 128 1.40 0.86 8.45
CA GLU A 128 2.78 0.81 7.93
C GLU A 128 3.79 1.36 8.95
N THR A 129 3.44 2.44 9.64
CA THR A 129 4.28 3.02 10.71
C THR A 129 4.44 2.06 11.90
N ILE A 130 3.36 1.38 12.31
CA ILE A 130 3.40 0.44 13.44
C ILE A 130 4.27 -0.77 13.11
N VAL A 131 4.10 -1.33 11.91
CA VAL A 131 4.82 -2.54 11.48
C VAL A 131 6.22 -2.26 10.93
N PHE A 132 6.56 -0.96 10.77
CA PHE A 132 7.85 -0.58 10.22
C PHE A 132 9.01 -1.20 10.99
N VAL A 133 9.88 -1.90 10.29
CA VAL A 133 11.14 -2.45 10.80
C VAL A 133 12.26 -1.92 9.92
N PRO A 134 13.25 -1.22 10.48
CA PRO A 134 14.40 -0.78 9.71
C PRO A 134 15.21 -1.98 9.20
N GLU A 135 15.67 -1.92 7.97
CA GLU A 135 16.51 -2.96 7.37
C GLU A 135 17.99 -2.58 7.41
N VAL A 136 18.85 -3.54 7.80
CA VAL A 136 20.29 -3.33 7.80
C VAL A 136 20.80 -3.05 6.38
N GLY A 137 21.59 -2.01 6.24
CA GLY A 137 22.15 -1.57 4.96
C GLY A 137 21.31 -0.53 4.22
N GLN A 138 20.05 -0.32 4.58
CA GLN A 138 19.17 0.68 3.95
C GLN A 138 19.45 2.11 4.42
N LEU A 139 19.12 3.05 3.53
CA LEU A 139 19.19 4.48 3.79
C LEU A 139 17.83 5.01 4.20
N TYR A 140 17.79 5.80 5.25
CA TYR A 140 16.58 6.47 5.73
C TYR A 140 16.83 7.97 5.91
N TYR A 141 15.79 8.76 5.64
CA TYR A 141 15.81 10.21 5.87
C TYR A 141 14.96 10.49 7.11
N GLY A 142 15.63 10.84 8.22
CA GLY A 142 15.00 10.96 9.52
C GLY A 142 15.35 12.25 10.24
N LYS A 143 14.55 12.56 11.26
CA LYS A 143 14.69 13.76 12.09
C LYS A 143 15.52 13.47 13.32
N VAL A 144 16.47 14.34 13.64
CA VAL A 144 17.19 14.28 14.90
C VAL A 144 16.26 14.73 16.03
N VAL A 145 15.90 13.78 16.90
CA VAL A 145 14.93 14.01 17.99
C VAL A 145 15.60 14.24 19.35
N ARG A 146 16.82 13.73 19.51
CA ARG A 146 17.56 13.87 20.77
C ARG A 146 19.06 13.78 20.53
N ILE A 147 19.83 14.56 21.29
CA ILE A 147 21.30 14.54 21.27
C ILE A 147 21.78 14.18 22.68
N LEU A 148 22.77 13.31 22.76
CA LEU A 148 23.53 12.95 23.95
C LEU A 148 25.02 13.09 23.67
N GLN A 149 25.85 13.11 24.73
CA GLN A 149 27.31 13.27 24.61
C GLN A 149 27.99 12.24 23.68
N PHE A 150 27.38 11.04 23.59
CA PHE A 150 27.94 9.92 22.81
C PHE A 150 27.27 9.72 21.44
N GLY A 151 26.23 10.50 21.09
CA GLY A 151 25.58 10.36 19.80
C GLY A 151 24.24 11.08 19.67
N ALA A 152 23.67 11.01 18.48
CA ALA A 152 22.36 11.57 18.13
C ALA A 152 21.35 10.45 17.90
N PHE A 153 20.11 10.68 18.32
CA PHE A 153 18.97 9.81 18.03
C PHE A 153 18.18 10.39 16.87
N VAL A 154 17.96 9.56 15.86
CA VAL A 154 17.25 9.92 14.63
C VAL A 154 16.00 9.10 14.52
N GLU A 155 14.86 9.76 14.44
CA GLU A 155 13.56 9.12 14.24
C GLU A 155 13.41 8.70 12.78
N LEU A 156 13.26 7.38 12.54
CA LEU A 156 13.09 6.77 11.22
C LEU A 156 11.61 6.63 10.86
N ALA A 157 10.77 6.39 11.85
CA ALA A 157 9.33 6.40 11.78
C ALA A 157 8.77 6.85 13.14
N PRO A 158 7.52 7.37 13.22
CA PRO A 158 6.93 7.82 14.47
C PRO A 158 7.08 6.82 15.63
N GLY A 159 7.82 7.22 16.66
CA GLY A 159 8.12 6.37 17.84
C GLY A 159 9.19 5.30 17.62
N LYS A 160 9.88 5.30 16.48
CA LYS A 160 10.99 4.37 16.17
C LYS A 160 12.23 5.17 15.84
N ASP A 161 13.15 5.25 16.79
CA ASP A 161 14.42 5.97 16.65
C ASP A 161 15.60 5.01 16.63
N GLY A 162 16.66 5.43 15.94
CA GLY A 162 17.95 4.76 15.94
C GLY A 162 19.05 5.69 16.40
N MET A 163 20.16 5.13 16.88
CA MET A 163 21.29 5.89 17.41
C MET A 163 22.40 6.00 16.38
N VAL A 164 22.86 7.24 16.12
CA VAL A 164 24.11 7.54 15.44
C VAL A 164 25.17 7.82 16.50
N HIS A 165 26.14 6.91 16.69
CA HIS A 165 27.23 7.15 17.62
C HIS A 165 28.12 8.28 17.09
N ILE A 166 28.73 9.08 18.00
CA ILE A 166 29.56 10.23 17.66
C ILE A 166 30.66 9.90 16.64
N SER A 167 31.27 8.71 16.71
CA SER A 167 32.29 8.25 15.76
C SER A 167 31.77 7.95 14.35
N LYS A 168 30.43 7.89 14.17
CA LYS A 168 29.77 7.64 12.89
C LYS A 168 29.06 8.87 12.31
N LEU A 169 29.29 10.05 12.92
CA LEU A 169 28.74 11.31 12.43
C LEU A 169 29.58 11.91 11.29
N ALA A 170 30.90 11.84 11.37
CA ALA A 170 31.78 12.42 10.35
C ALA A 170 33.00 11.53 10.09
N ASP A 171 33.76 11.86 9.03
CA ASP A 171 35.04 11.19 8.68
C ASP A 171 36.22 11.64 9.54
N HIS A 172 36.07 12.74 10.28
CA HIS A 172 37.04 13.28 11.23
C HIS A 172 36.53 13.11 12.67
N ARG A 173 37.45 13.31 13.62
CA ARG A 173 37.10 13.25 15.05
C ARG A 173 36.17 14.41 15.39
N VAL A 174 34.96 14.10 15.87
CA VAL A 174 33.96 15.05 16.34
C VAL A 174 34.12 15.19 17.86
N GLU A 175 34.24 16.41 18.36
CA GLU A 175 34.36 16.67 19.80
C GLU A 175 32.99 16.77 20.47
N LYS A 176 32.00 17.39 19.79
CA LYS A 176 30.62 17.49 20.25
C LYS A 176 29.66 17.13 19.12
N VAL A 177 28.62 16.44 19.45
CA VAL A 177 27.61 16.01 18.49
C VAL A 177 26.94 17.20 17.81
N GLU A 178 26.74 18.29 18.54
CA GLU A 178 26.12 19.54 18.11
C GLU A 178 26.96 20.29 17.05
N ASP A 179 28.25 19.97 16.90
CA ASP A 179 29.10 20.55 15.86
C ASP A 179 28.74 20.00 14.46
N VAL A 180 28.03 18.88 14.39
CA VAL A 180 27.68 18.20 13.14
C VAL A 180 26.16 18.20 12.88
N VAL A 181 25.34 17.97 13.92
CA VAL A 181 23.88 17.89 13.81
C VAL A 181 23.20 18.55 15.00
N ASN A 182 22.03 19.15 14.75
CA ASN A 182 21.21 19.78 15.78
C ASN A 182 19.86 19.07 15.92
N ILE A 183 19.22 19.25 17.08
CA ILE A 183 17.84 18.74 17.28
C ILE A 183 16.91 19.42 16.27
N GLY A 184 16.14 18.60 15.55
CA GLY A 184 15.23 19.07 14.51
C GLY A 184 15.79 18.93 13.10
N ASP A 185 17.09 18.70 12.92
CA ASP A 185 17.70 18.51 11.61
C ASP A 185 17.17 17.24 10.95
N MET A 186 16.94 17.34 9.63
CA MET A 186 16.60 16.20 8.79
C MET A 186 17.85 15.67 8.12
N ILE A 187 18.24 14.45 8.44
CA ILE A 187 19.51 13.87 7.96
C ILE A 187 19.29 12.48 7.34
N TRP A 188 20.14 12.15 6.37
CA TRP A 188 20.22 10.80 5.85
C TRP A 188 21.07 9.93 6.76
N VAL A 189 20.55 8.76 7.11
CA VAL A 189 21.28 7.78 7.93
C VAL A 189 21.20 6.40 7.29
N LYS A 190 22.24 5.61 7.45
CA LYS A 190 22.30 4.22 7.03
C LYS A 190 22.18 3.33 8.25
N VAL A 191 21.32 2.32 8.19
CA VAL A 191 21.24 1.29 9.23
C VAL A 191 22.46 0.39 9.10
N THR A 192 23.29 0.37 10.15
CA THR A 192 24.52 -0.45 10.15
C THR A 192 24.31 -1.79 10.84
N ASP A 193 23.45 -1.82 11.86
CA ASP A 193 23.22 -3.00 12.66
C ASP A 193 21.96 -2.82 13.50
N ILE A 194 21.33 -3.94 13.89
CA ILE A 194 20.20 -3.99 14.83
C ILE A 194 20.59 -5.01 15.89
N ASP A 195 20.69 -4.59 17.15
CA ASP A 195 21.08 -5.48 18.23
C ASP A 195 19.95 -6.43 18.65
N ASP A 196 20.28 -7.45 19.45
CA ASP A 196 19.34 -8.45 19.96
C ASP A 196 18.19 -7.86 20.79
N LYS A 197 18.31 -6.60 21.20
CA LYS A 197 17.27 -5.84 21.92
C LYS A 197 16.44 -4.97 21.00
N GLY A 198 16.63 -5.10 19.69
CA GLY A 198 15.92 -4.30 18.68
C GLY A 198 16.38 -2.85 18.58
N ARG A 199 17.53 -2.47 19.16
CA ARG A 199 18.07 -1.10 19.04
C ARG A 199 18.79 -0.95 17.71
N VAL A 200 18.42 0.10 16.97
CA VAL A 200 18.92 0.39 15.63
C VAL A 200 20.17 1.25 15.71
N ASN A 201 21.27 0.75 15.18
CA ASN A 201 22.53 1.47 15.06
C ASN A 201 22.63 2.10 13.67
N LEU A 202 22.89 3.40 13.65
CA LEU A 202 22.91 4.21 12.45
C LEU A 202 24.29 4.81 12.18
N SER A 203 24.55 5.14 10.91
CA SER A 203 25.74 5.88 10.46
C SER A 203 25.34 7.01 9.52
N TYR A 204 25.57 8.24 9.91
CA TYR A 204 25.44 9.42 9.06
C TYR A 204 26.57 9.48 8.02
N ARG A 205 27.80 9.22 8.47
CA ARG A 205 28.98 9.19 7.61
C ARG A 205 28.82 8.23 6.42
N ASP A 206 28.38 7.00 6.68
CA ASP A 206 28.27 5.98 5.63
C ASP A 206 27.09 6.29 4.69
N ALA A 207 26.02 6.90 5.20
CA ALA A 207 24.93 7.41 4.39
C ALA A 207 25.40 8.48 3.39
N ILE A 208 26.15 9.48 3.86
CA ILE A 208 26.67 10.55 2.98
C ILE A 208 27.62 10.01 1.92
N LYS A 209 28.48 9.03 2.26
CA LYS A 209 29.35 8.37 1.28
C LYS A 209 28.56 7.66 0.19
N GLU A 210 27.54 6.90 0.58
CA GLU A 210 26.72 6.17 -0.37
C GLU A 210 25.89 7.11 -1.26
N ILE A 211 25.32 8.18 -0.68
CA ILE A 211 24.57 9.18 -1.44
C ILE A 211 25.46 9.90 -2.46
N LYS A 212 26.70 10.24 -2.07
CA LYS A 212 27.67 10.84 -2.99
C LYS A 212 28.02 9.88 -4.14
N ALA A 213 28.21 8.60 -3.83
CA ALA A 213 28.48 7.56 -4.83
C ALA A 213 27.29 7.37 -5.79
N LYS A 214 26.06 7.29 -5.29
CA LYS A 214 24.84 7.17 -6.10
C LYS A 214 24.63 8.40 -6.99
N LYS A 215 24.82 9.61 -6.47
CA LYS A 215 24.76 10.86 -7.26
C LYS A 215 25.82 10.90 -8.37
N ALA A 216 27.04 10.41 -8.11
CA ALA A 216 28.09 10.31 -9.13
C ALA A 216 27.78 9.29 -10.23
N ALA A 217 26.98 8.24 -9.89
CA ALA A 217 26.49 7.23 -10.83
C ALA A 217 25.20 7.64 -11.56
N GLY A 218 24.62 8.83 -11.27
CA GLY A 218 23.40 9.32 -11.92
C GLY A 218 22.10 8.69 -11.38
N GLU A 219 22.16 8.00 -10.26
CA GLU A 219 20.99 7.39 -9.61
C GLU A 219 20.30 8.38 -8.67
N SER A 220 18.96 8.45 -8.71
CA SER A 220 18.20 9.23 -7.74
C SER A 220 18.09 8.47 -6.42
N VAL A 221 18.46 9.14 -5.32
CA VAL A 221 18.24 8.64 -3.96
C VAL A 221 16.75 8.87 -3.63
N LYS A 222 15.98 7.80 -3.61
CA LYS A 222 14.58 7.80 -3.15
C LYS A 222 14.53 7.48 -1.68
#